data_16cc8713b9a26c980eb6648875ed5658
#
_entry.id   16cc8713b9a26c980eb6648875ed5658
#
_cell.length_a   1.000
_cell.length_b   1.000
_cell.length_c   1.000
_cell.angle_alpha   90.00
_cell.angle_beta   90.00
_cell.angle_gamma   90.00
#
_symmetry.space_group_name_H-M   'P 1'
#
loop_
_entity.id
_entity.type
_entity.pdbx_description
1 polymer ?
#
loop_
_entity_poly.entity_id
_entity_poly.type
_entity_poly.pdbx_seq_one_letter_code
_entity_poly.pdbx_strand_id
1 'polypeptide(L)'
;MLGGVTELTVYGAPWCPDCRRAKKFLAEHRIAYRWVDIDQDHDGLAFVERLQGGGRTIPTIVFPDGSHLLEPGNDALATKLGLRLEAERPCYDLVIVGGGPAGLAAAIYAAREGLSAVVVDKAGLGGQAGVTEKIDNYPGFPDGIGGGELADRFVRQARRYGVELLSAVEVTGLAPDPAGVCVSLGTGQRVAGSAVLVATGSTYRRLGVPGEDDLIGAGVHFCATCDGPFYRGADELMVIGGGNSALEEGLFLTQFATRVRVVARGELSASKLVRDKVEHDPAFTVHRNTEVVSLAGTGGRLTAVVVRDRATGQEQTLHPAAAFVFIGLDPNTAWLGGAVELDRWGFVRTDGLFATSMPGVYCAGGTAVSRPGARWPGRPGRTCWYPGHGRS
;
A
#
# COMPACT_ATOMS: atom_id res chain seq x y z
N MET A 1 -21.39 2.50 -37.47
CA MET A 1 -20.98 1.37 -36.59
C MET A 1 -19.73 1.85 -35.85
N LEU A 2 -19.83 2.11 -34.55
CA LEU A 2 -18.69 2.42 -33.70
C LEU A 2 -17.87 1.11 -33.63
N GLY A 3 -16.62 1.14 -34.10
CA GLY A 3 -15.73 -0.01 -34.02
C GLY A 3 -15.67 -0.47 -32.55
N GLY A 4 -15.99 -1.76 -32.31
CA GLY A 4 -16.14 -2.30 -30.98
C GLY A 4 -14.87 -2.12 -30.18
N VAL A 5 -14.96 -1.41 -29.07
CA VAL A 5 -13.91 -1.35 -28.03
C VAL A 5 -13.87 -2.73 -27.39
N THR A 6 -12.79 -3.47 -27.61
CA THR A 6 -12.63 -4.85 -27.10
C THR A 6 -12.10 -4.90 -25.68
N GLU A 7 -11.64 -3.75 -25.15
CA GLU A 7 -11.06 -3.60 -23.81
C GLU A 7 -11.50 -2.28 -23.18
N LEU A 8 -11.48 -2.20 -21.86
CA LEU A 8 -11.74 -0.96 -21.14
C LEU A 8 -10.74 0.10 -21.58
N THR A 9 -11.22 1.25 -22.05
CA THR A 9 -10.37 2.36 -22.53
C THR A 9 -10.67 3.63 -21.77
N VAL A 10 -9.63 4.28 -21.27
CA VAL A 10 -9.69 5.55 -20.54
C VAL A 10 -9.10 6.64 -21.42
N TYR A 11 -9.94 7.58 -21.85
CA TYR A 11 -9.55 8.79 -22.55
C TYR A 11 -9.40 9.93 -21.55
N GLY A 12 -8.25 10.61 -21.56
CA GLY A 12 -8.00 11.68 -20.61
C GLY A 12 -6.70 12.42 -20.87
N ALA A 13 -6.25 13.20 -19.90
CA ALA A 13 -4.99 13.94 -19.97
C ALA A 13 -4.17 13.77 -18.69
N PRO A 14 -2.82 13.78 -18.73
CA PRO A 14 -1.96 13.54 -17.56
C PRO A 14 -2.13 14.60 -16.45
N TRP A 15 -2.48 15.82 -16.82
CA TRP A 15 -2.68 16.93 -15.88
C TRP A 15 -4.04 16.88 -15.16
N CYS A 16 -5.02 16.11 -15.65
CA CYS A 16 -6.38 16.06 -15.12
C CYS A 16 -6.41 15.29 -13.77
N PRO A 17 -6.89 15.91 -12.66
CA PRO A 17 -6.97 15.24 -11.35
C PRO A 17 -7.90 14.03 -11.34
N ASP A 18 -9.05 14.14 -12.02
CA ASP A 18 -10.06 13.08 -12.09
C ASP A 18 -9.57 11.90 -12.92
N CYS A 19 -8.77 12.16 -13.95
CA CYS A 19 -8.10 11.11 -14.73
C CYS A 19 -7.11 10.34 -13.85
N ARG A 20 -6.32 11.04 -13.03
CA ARG A 20 -5.39 10.40 -12.07
C ARG A 20 -6.14 9.57 -11.03
N ARG A 21 -7.26 10.09 -10.49
CA ARG A 21 -8.13 9.36 -9.56
C ARG A 21 -8.66 8.08 -10.19
N ALA A 22 -9.21 8.15 -11.41
CA ALA A 22 -9.77 7.00 -12.11
C ALA A 22 -8.70 5.96 -12.44
N LYS A 23 -7.52 6.37 -12.93
CA LYS A 23 -6.38 5.47 -13.17
C LYS A 23 -5.93 4.77 -11.89
N LYS A 24 -5.82 5.51 -10.78
CA LYS A 24 -5.47 4.95 -9.48
C LYS A 24 -6.49 3.91 -9.04
N PHE A 25 -7.79 4.22 -9.14
CA PHE A 25 -8.87 3.30 -8.81
C PHE A 25 -8.78 1.99 -9.61
N LEU A 26 -8.63 2.09 -10.93
CA LEU A 26 -8.51 0.92 -11.82
C LEU A 26 -7.26 0.08 -11.48
N ALA A 27 -6.12 0.73 -11.22
CA ALA A 27 -4.89 0.06 -10.83
C ALA A 27 -5.02 -0.66 -9.47
N GLU A 28 -5.59 -0.01 -8.46
CA GLU A 28 -5.84 -0.61 -7.13
C GLU A 28 -6.75 -1.84 -7.21
N HIS A 29 -7.69 -1.86 -8.15
CA HIS A 29 -8.57 -3.00 -8.40
C HIS A 29 -8.02 -3.98 -9.44
N ARG A 30 -6.80 -3.77 -9.92
CA ARG A 30 -6.12 -4.60 -10.94
C ARG A 30 -6.93 -4.79 -12.21
N ILE A 31 -7.64 -3.74 -12.62
CA ILE A 31 -8.44 -3.74 -13.84
C ILE A 31 -7.56 -3.22 -14.97
N ALA A 32 -7.32 -4.09 -15.95
CA ALA A 32 -6.56 -3.72 -17.13
C ALA A 32 -7.35 -2.70 -17.98
N TYR A 33 -6.67 -1.69 -18.47
CA TYR A 33 -7.25 -0.69 -19.35
C TYR A 33 -6.23 -0.15 -20.34
N ARG A 34 -6.71 0.33 -21.48
CA ARG A 34 -5.93 1.12 -22.42
C ARG A 34 -6.04 2.61 -22.08
N TRP A 35 -4.92 3.28 -21.96
CA TRP A 35 -4.87 4.73 -21.79
C TRP A 35 -4.73 5.43 -23.16
N VAL A 36 -5.53 6.46 -23.38
CA VAL A 36 -5.47 7.34 -24.56
C VAL A 36 -5.35 8.79 -24.08
N ASP A 37 -4.20 9.39 -24.33
CA ASP A 37 -3.95 10.80 -24.04
C ASP A 37 -4.55 11.67 -25.17
N ILE A 38 -5.67 12.34 -24.89
CA ILE A 38 -6.39 13.11 -25.89
C ILE A 38 -5.68 14.42 -26.30
N ASP A 39 -4.66 14.85 -25.56
CA ASP A 39 -3.84 16.01 -25.96
C ASP A 39 -2.83 15.63 -27.05
N GLN A 40 -2.49 14.33 -27.16
CA GLN A 40 -1.54 13.79 -28.14
C GLN A 40 -2.20 12.94 -29.23
N ASP A 41 -3.32 12.29 -28.92
CA ASP A 41 -4.06 11.41 -29.83
C ASP A 41 -5.30 12.14 -30.40
N HIS A 42 -5.14 12.74 -31.59
CA HIS A 42 -6.21 13.45 -32.28
C HIS A 42 -7.41 12.56 -32.64
N ASP A 43 -7.19 11.27 -32.95
CA ASP A 43 -8.28 10.33 -33.22
C ASP A 43 -9.05 10.00 -31.95
N GLY A 44 -8.33 9.88 -30.83
CA GLY A 44 -8.89 9.72 -29.49
C GLY A 44 -9.74 10.92 -29.08
N LEU A 45 -9.26 12.15 -29.31
CA LEU A 45 -10.02 13.38 -29.08
C LEU A 45 -11.28 13.41 -29.94
N ALA A 46 -11.16 13.18 -31.24
CA ALA A 46 -12.30 13.17 -32.16
C ALA A 46 -13.34 12.09 -31.81
N PHE A 47 -12.89 10.95 -31.26
CA PHE A 47 -13.78 9.91 -30.73
C PHE A 47 -14.57 10.42 -29.52
N VAL A 48 -13.90 11.04 -28.53
CA VAL A 48 -14.53 11.61 -27.34
C VAL A 48 -15.56 12.68 -27.72
N GLU A 49 -15.23 13.59 -28.64
CA GLU A 49 -16.13 14.64 -29.12
C GLU A 49 -17.38 14.06 -29.78
N ARG A 50 -17.22 13.06 -30.66
CA ARG A 50 -18.36 12.37 -31.28
C ARG A 50 -19.25 11.70 -30.24
N LEU A 51 -18.65 11.03 -29.28
CA LEU A 51 -19.36 10.30 -28.22
C LEU A 51 -20.20 11.23 -27.35
N GLN A 52 -19.69 12.45 -27.10
CA GLN A 52 -20.32 13.46 -26.24
C GLN A 52 -21.11 14.55 -27.02
N GLY A 53 -21.28 14.40 -28.32
CA GLY A 53 -21.98 15.42 -29.12
C GLY A 53 -21.27 16.79 -29.17
N GLY A 54 -19.93 16.78 -29.17
CA GLY A 54 -19.06 17.96 -29.16
C GLY A 54 -18.44 18.28 -27.81
N GLY A 55 -18.78 17.55 -26.75
CA GLY A 55 -18.18 17.72 -25.42
C GLY A 55 -16.79 17.09 -25.33
N ARG A 56 -16.00 17.54 -24.31
CA ARG A 56 -14.62 17.04 -24.02
C ARG A 56 -14.42 16.71 -22.56
N THR A 57 -15.46 16.21 -21.89
CA THR A 57 -15.36 15.83 -20.49
C THR A 57 -14.39 14.66 -20.30
N ILE A 58 -13.44 14.76 -19.40
CA ILE A 58 -12.45 13.74 -19.08
C ILE A 58 -12.34 13.48 -17.56
N PRO A 59 -12.07 12.23 -17.14
CA PRO A 59 -11.90 11.04 -17.96
C PRO A 59 -13.20 10.59 -18.63
N THR A 60 -13.12 10.19 -19.90
CA THR A 60 -14.16 9.41 -20.57
C THR A 60 -13.74 7.97 -20.56
N ILE A 61 -14.50 7.11 -19.89
CA ILE A 61 -14.19 5.69 -19.74
C ILE A 61 -15.19 4.86 -20.56
N VAL A 62 -14.67 4.14 -21.55
CA VAL A 62 -15.47 3.32 -22.47
C VAL A 62 -15.25 1.86 -22.11
N PHE A 63 -16.35 1.15 -21.91
CA PHE A 63 -16.35 -0.27 -21.52
C PHE A 63 -16.47 -1.19 -22.75
N PRO A 64 -16.07 -2.49 -22.63
CA PRO A 64 -16.17 -3.44 -23.74
C PRO A 64 -17.60 -3.67 -24.26
N ASP A 65 -18.61 -3.41 -23.42
CA ASP A 65 -20.02 -3.50 -23.80
C ASP A 65 -20.52 -2.28 -24.62
N GLY A 66 -19.61 -1.32 -24.92
CA GLY A 66 -19.91 -0.09 -25.65
C GLY A 66 -20.52 1.03 -24.79
N SER A 67 -20.83 0.77 -23.53
CA SER A 67 -21.25 1.82 -22.60
C SER A 67 -20.09 2.70 -22.20
N HIS A 68 -20.37 3.89 -21.69
CA HIS A 68 -19.34 4.81 -21.23
C HIS A 68 -19.77 5.58 -19.99
N LEU A 69 -18.79 6.09 -19.26
CA LEU A 69 -18.96 7.02 -18.14
C LEU A 69 -18.13 8.28 -18.40
N LEU A 70 -18.68 9.43 -18.04
CA LEU A 70 -18.05 10.74 -18.15
C LEU A 70 -17.70 11.23 -16.74
N GLU A 71 -16.42 11.49 -16.51
CA GLU A 71 -15.90 11.96 -15.21
C GLU A 71 -16.50 11.21 -14.01
N PRO A 72 -16.51 9.85 -14.04
CA PRO A 72 -17.18 9.08 -12.99
C PRO A 72 -16.47 9.22 -11.65
N GLY A 73 -17.24 9.33 -10.58
CA GLY A 73 -16.76 9.05 -9.22
C GLY A 73 -16.36 7.58 -9.04
N ASN A 74 -15.64 7.27 -7.96
CA ASN A 74 -15.24 5.90 -7.66
C ASN A 74 -16.45 4.96 -7.46
N ASP A 75 -17.54 5.47 -6.89
CA ASP A 75 -18.79 4.69 -6.68
C ASP A 75 -19.44 4.27 -8.01
N ALA A 76 -19.49 5.20 -8.97
CA ALA A 76 -20.02 4.92 -10.30
C ALA A 76 -19.15 3.89 -11.04
N LEU A 77 -17.81 4.02 -10.91
CA LEU A 77 -16.87 3.03 -11.45
C LEU A 77 -17.05 1.67 -10.79
N ALA A 78 -17.11 1.63 -9.45
CA ALA A 78 -17.30 0.40 -8.69
C ALA A 78 -18.59 -0.32 -9.10
N THR A 79 -19.71 0.42 -9.18
CA THR A 79 -21.00 -0.11 -9.61
C THR A 79 -20.93 -0.67 -11.04
N LYS A 80 -20.36 0.09 -11.98
CA LYS A 80 -20.25 -0.34 -13.38
C LYS A 80 -19.36 -1.57 -13.55
N LEU A 81 -18.35 -1.71 -12.71
CA LEU A 81 -17.44 -2.86 -12.68
C LEU A 81 -17.98 -4.06 -11.90
N GLY A 82 -19.21 -3.95 -11.37
CA GLY A 82 -19.86 -5.03 -10.63
C GLY A 82 -19.21 -5.32 -9.27
N LEU A 83 -18.53 -4.32 -8.68
CA LEU A 83 -18.00 -4.46 -7.34
C LEU A 83 -19.15 -4.42 -6.31
N ARG A 84 -19.02 -5.25 -5.28
CA ARG A 84 -20.01 -5.29 -4.20
C ARG A 84 -19.71 -4.16 -3.22
N LEU A 85 -20.66 -3.26 -3.03
CA LEU A 85 -20.55 -2.09 -2.15
C LEU A 85 -21.35 -2.21 -0.86
N GLU A 86 -22.28 -3.15 -0.78
CA GLU A 86 -23.15 -3.37 0.39
C GLU A 86 -23.01 -4.80 0.89
N ALA A 87 -23.04 -4.95 2.21
CA ALA A 87 -23.04 -6.26 2.87
C ALA A 87 -24.43 -6.93 2.74
N GLU A 88 -24.42 -8.22 2.45
CA GLU A 88 -25.65 -9.01 2.31
C GLU A 88 -26.40 -9.20 3.64
N ARG A 89 -25.66 -9.16 4.75
CA ARG A 89 -26.19 -9.42 6.09
C ARG A 89 -25.98 -8.23 7.00
N PRO A 90 -26.89 -7.97 7.94
CA PRO A 90 -26.71 -6.93 8.94
C PRO A 90 -25.69 -7.32 10.03
N CYS A 91 -25.40 -8.63 10.20
CA CYS A 91 -24.41 -9.10 11.18
C CYS A 91 -23.65 -10.34 10.71
N TYR A 92 -22.44 -10.48 11.25
CA TYR A 92 -21.48 -11.58 10.99
C TYR A 92 -20.83 -12.02 12.29
N ASP A 93 -20.26 -13.24 12.29
CA ASP A 93 -19.40 -13.67 13.40
C ASP A 93 -18.11 -12.85 13.43
N LEU A 94 -17.56 -12.50 12.24
CA LEU A 94 -16.35 -11.72 12.11
C LEU A 94 -16.45 -10.67 10.99
N VAL A 95 -16.31 -9.39 11.36
CA VAL A 95 -16.12 -8.29 10.41
C VAL A 95 -14.62 -7.95 10.35
N ILE A 96 -14.03 -7.95 9.15
CA ILE A 96 -12.63 -7.68 8.94
C ILE A 96 -12.49 -6.38 8.17
N VAL A 97 -11.79 -5.41 8.73
CA VAL A 97 -11.51 -4.12 8.10
C VAL A 97 -10.07 -4.14 7.57
N GLY A 98 -9.96 -4.21 6.24
CA GLY A 98 -8.70 -4.32 5.50
C GLY A 98 -8.54 -5.68 4.81
N GLY A 99 -8.52 -5.65 3.48
CA GLY A 99 -8.41 -6.82 2.59
C GLY A 99 -6.98 -7.13 2.16
N GLY A 100 -5.97 -6.76 2.98
CA GLY A 100 -4.58 -7.17 2.79
C GLY A 100 -4.34 -8.63 3.19
N PRO A 101 -3.09 -9.14 3.08
CA PRO A 101 -2.76 -10.53 3.41
C PRO A 101 -3.22 -10.97 4.80
N ALA A 102 -3.09 -10.10 5.82
CA ALA A 102 -3.50 -10.41 7.18
C ALA A 102 -5.02 -10.60 7.29
N GLY A 103 -5.80 -9.67 6.71
CA GLY A 103 -7.26 -9.74 6.73
C GLY A 103 -7.80 -10.92 5.93
N LEU A 104 -7.29 -11.13 4.71
CA LEU A 104 -7.71 -12.26 3.87
C LEU A 104 -7.34 -13.61 4.49
N ALA A 105 -6.16 -13.75 5.11
CA ALA A 105 -5.79 -14.95 5.82
C ALA A 105 -6.74 -15.22 7.00
N ALA A 106 -7.03 -14.21 7.81
CA ALA A 106 -7.97 -14.34 8.92
C ALA A 106 -9.37 -14.74 8.43
N ALA A 107 -9.86 -14.14 7.34
CA ALA A 107 -11.14 -14.46 6.74
C ALA A 107 -11.23 -15.91 6.27
N ILE A 108 -10.17 -16.40 5.60
CA ILE A 108 -10.09 -17.80 5.13
C ILE A 108 -10.18 -18.76 6.33
N TYR A 109 -9.43 -18.50 7.39
CA TYR A 109 -9.45 -19.36 8.57
C TYR A 109 -10.77 -19.31 9.31
N ALA A 110 -11.37 -18.12 9.50
CA ALA A 110 -12.68 -17.98 10.11
C ALA A 110 -13.76 -18.77 9.34
N ALA A 111 -13.81 -18.62 8.03
CA ALA A 111 -14.77 -19.32 7.19
C ALA A 111 -14.55 -20.85 7.18
N ARG A 112 -13.30 -21.33 7.26
CA ARG A 112 -13.01 -22.76 7.41
C ARG A 112 -13.57 -23.35 8.72
N GLU A 113 -13.59 -22.57 9.78
CA GLU A 113 -14.16 -22.96 11.08
C GLU A 113 -15.70 -22.76 11.11
N GLY A 114 -16.33 -22.44 9.99
CA GLY A 114 -17.78 -22.29 9.86
C GLY A 114 -18.32 -20.93 10.31
N LEU A 115 -17.44 -19.95 10.57
CA LEU A 115 -17.85 -18.60 10.94
C LEU A 115 -18.23 -17.80 9.69
N SER A 116 -19.33 -17.03 9.79
CA SER A 116 -19.68 -16.03 8.79
C SER A 116 -18.71 -14.85 8.86
N ALA A 117 -18.07 -14.52 7.73
CA ALA A 117 -17.08 -13.47 7.68
C ALA A 117 -17.30 -12.52 6.49
N VAL A 118 -17.14 -11.22 6.74
CA VAL A 118 -17.09 -10.18 5.71
C VAL A 118 -15.77 -9.41 5.80
N VAL A 119 -15.16 -9.17 4.65
CA VAL A 119 -13.97 -8.30 4.53
C VAL A 119 -14.40 -7.01 3.85
N VAL A 120 -14.06 -5.88 4.45
CA VAL A 120 -14.31 -4.54 3.91
C VAL A 120 -12.98 -3.85 3.63
N ASP A 121 -12.78 -3.40 2.40
CA ASP A 121 -11.59 -2.63 2.02
C ASP A 121 -11.96 -1.42 1.17
N LYS A 122 -11.33 -0.28 1.45
CA LYS A 122 -11.54 0.98 0.69
C LYS A 122 -10.90 0.99 -0.69
N ALA A 123 -9.97 0.07 -0.93
CA ALA A 123 -9.24 -0.08 -2.17
C ALA A 123 -9.44 -1.49 -2.76
N GLY A 124 -8.55 -1.89 -3.65
CA GLY A 124 -8.52 -3.25 -4.17
C GLY A 124 -7.98 -4.25 -3.14
N LEU A 125 -8.56 -5.45 -3.13
CA LEU A 125 -8.15 -6.53 -2.24
C LEU A 125 -6.72 -7.00 -2.54
N GLY A 126 -5.93 -7.28 -1.52
CA GLY A 126 -4.51 -7.67 -1.59
C GLY A 126 -3.58 -6.70 -0.87
N GLY A 127 -4.04 -5.47 -0.61
CA GLY A 127 -3.26 -4.46 0.13
C GLY A 127 -1.90 -4.16 -0.52
N GLN A 128 -0.91 -3.80 0.29
CA GLN A 128 0.45 -3.47 -0.20
C GLN A 128 1.12 -4.63 -0.95
N ALA A 129 0.85 -5.87 -0.56
CA ALA A 129 1.36 -7.04 -1.29
C ALA A 129 0.85 -7.09 -2.73
N GLY A 130 -0.41 -6.71 -2.96
CA GLY A 130 -1.04 -6.75 -4.27
C GLY A 130 -0.46 -5.79 -5.31
N VAL A 131 0.27 -4.76 -4.88
CA VAL A 131 0.93 -3.76 -5.76
C VAL A 131 2.44 -3.96 -5.84
N THR A 132 2.99 -4.95 -5.12
CA THR A 132 4.40 -5.33 -5.19
C THR A 132 4.66 -6.14 -6.46
N GLU A 133 5.69 -5.82 -7.23
CA GLU A 133 5.99 -6.50 -8.49
C GLU A 133 6.30 -7.98 -8.26
N LYS A 134 7.20 -8.30 -7.34
CA LYS A 134 7.59 -9.66 -6.98
C LYS A 134 7.80 -9.80 -5.46
N ILE A 135 7.36 -10.92 -4.91
CA ILE A 135 7.52 -11.30 -3.50
C ILE A 135 8.31 -12.59 -3.45
N ASP A 136 9.54 -12.53 -2.96
CA ASP A 136 10.46 -13.70 -2.89
C ASP A 136 10.48 -14.35 -1.51
N ASN A 137 9.92 -13.70 -0.48
CA ASN A 137 9.97 -14.16 0.91
C ASN A 137 8.65 -14.73 1.43
N TYR A 138 7.67 -15.00 0.57
CA TYR A 138 6.43 -15.63 0.99
C TYR A 138 6.58 -17.18 0.94
N PRO A 139 6.37 -17.89 2.08
CA PRO A 139 6.54 -19.34 2.12
C PRO A 139 5.62 -20.07 1.15
N GLY A 140 6.16 -21.09 0.46
CA GLY A 140 5.44 -21.89 -0.52
C GLY A 140 5.68 -21.48 -1.97
N PHE A 141 6.46 -20.42 -2.21
CA PHE A 141 6.83 -19.94 -3.53
C PHE A 141 8.36 -19.81 -3.65
N PRO A 142 9.07 -20.92 -3.90
CA PRO A 142 10.54 -20.95 -3.89
C PRO A 142 11.17 -20.05 -4.96
N ASP A 143 10.46 -19.80 -6.05
CA ASP A 143 10.90 -18.92 -7.15
C ASP A 143 10.33 -17.49 -7.05
N GLY A 144 9.68 -17.19 -5.91
CA GLY A 144 8.90 -15.98 -5.72
C GLY A 144 7.55 -16.01 -6.45
N ILE A 145 6.74 -14.97 -6.24
CA ILE A 145 5.43 -14.79 -6.86
C ILE A 145 5.16 -13.31 -7.09
N GLY A 146 4.47 -12.96 -8.18
CA GLY A 146 3.94 -11.61 -8.38
C GLY A 146 2.93 -11.24 -7.29
N GLY A 147 3.05 -10.03 -6.72
CA GLY A 147 2.18 -9.62 -5.61
C GLY A 147 0.70 -9.61 -6.00
N GLY A 148 0.39 -9.17 -7.22
CA GLY A 148 -0.96 -9.24 -7.78
C GLY A 148 -1.49 -10.68 -7.87
N GLU A 149 -0.65 -11.62 -8.33
CA GLU A 149 -1.01 -13.04 -8.41
C GLU A 149 -1.25 -13.64 -7.02
N LEU A 150 -0.39 -13.33 -6.05
CA LEU A 150 -0.57 -13.76 -4.66
C LEU A 150 -1.91 -13.24 -4.09
N ALA A 151 -2.20 -11.96 -4.29
CA ALA A 151 -3.46 -11.37 -3.87
C ALA A 151 -4.67 -12.05 -4.50
N ASP A 152 -4.62 -12.35 -5.80
CA ASP A 152 -5.69 -13.06 -6.51
C ASP A 152 -5.90 -14.49 -5.98
N ARG A 153 -4.83 -15.16 -5.59
CA ARG A 153 -4.91 -16.49 -4.96
C ARG A 153 -5.61 -16.40 -3.60
N PHE A 154 -5.29 -15.42 -2.76
CA PHE A 154 -6.00 -15.18 -1.50
C PHE A 154 -7.49 -14.87 -1.71
N VAL A 155 -7.80 -13.96 -2.61
CA VAL A 155 -9.19 -13.57 -2.92
C VAL A 155 -9.99 -14.77 -3.42
N ARG A 156 -9.46 -15.56 -4.35
CA ARG A 156 -10.12 -16.78 -4.84
C ARG A 156 -10.32 -17.80 -3.73
N GLN A 157 -9.33 -17.96 -2.85
CA GLN A 157 -9.46 -18.88 -1.72
C GLN A 157 -10.51 -18.41 -0.71
N ALA A 158 -10.56 -17.12 -0.36
CA ALA A 158 -11.57 -16.56 0.51
C ALA A 158 -12.98 -16.75 -0.08
N ARG A 159 -13.19 -16.43 -1.35
CA ARG A 159 -14.47 -16.65 -2.06
C ARG A 159 -14.89 -18.11 -2.08
N ARG A 160 -13.97 -19.03 -2.27
CA ARG A 160 -14.25 -20.49 -2.26
C ARG A 160 -14.80 -20.95 -0.92
N TYR A 161 -14.42 -20.32 0.20
CA TYR A 161 -14.98 -20.60 1.53
C TYR A 161 -16.21 -19.77 1.88
N GLY A 162 -16.75 -18.98 0.93
CA GLY A 162 -17.97 -18.19 1.15
C GLY A 162 -17.74 -16.89 1.93
N VAL A 163 -16.50 -16.42 2.02
CA VAL A 163 -16.22 -15.09 2.60
C VAL A 163 -16.82 -14.02 1.70
N GLU A 164 -17.59 -13.12 2.30
CA GLU A 164 -18.09 -11.95 1.60
C GLU A 164 -16.99 -10.86 1.52
N LEU A 165 -16.81 -10.29 0.33
CA LEU A 165 -15.75 -9.34 0.05
C LEU A 165 -16.35 -8.05 -0.50
N LEU A 166 -16.22 -6.95 0.24
CA LEU A 166 -16.58 -5.60 -0.16
C LEU A 166 -15.29 -4.84 -0.50
N SER A 167 -15.14 -4.41 -1.74
CA SER A 167 -14.03 -3.57 -2.19
C SER A 167 -14.55 -2.22 -2.66
N ALA A 168 -13.72 -1.18 -2.58
CA ALA A 168 -14.11 0.21 -2.78
C ALA A 168 -15.10 0.74 -1.72
N VAL A 169 -15.12 0.14 -0.53
CA VAL A 169 -15.99 0.55 0.59
C VAL A 169 -15.12 1.02 1.76
N GLU A 170 -15.23 2.27 2.10
CA GLU A 170 -14.54 2.84 3.26
C GLU A 170 -15.29 2.51 4.56
N VAL A 171 -14.54 2.18 5.61
CA VAL A 171 -15.08 2.11 6.97
C VAL A 171 -14.84 3.47 7.62
N THR A 172 -15.92 4.05 8.18
CA THR A 172 -15.91 5.41 8.74
C THR A 172 -16.02 5.44 10.26
N GLY A 173 -16.32 4.31 10.89
CA GLY A 173 -16.45 4.28 12.34
C GLY A 173 -16.60 2.87 12.93
N LEU A 174 -16.35 2.80 14.24
CA LEU A 174 -16.45 1.61 15.08
C LEU A 174 -17.12 2.00 16.40
N ALA A 175 -18.12 1.24 16.82
CA ALA A 175 -18.83 1.49 18.08
C ALA A 175 -19.31 0.19 18.72
N PRO A 176 -19.49 0.13 20.07
CA PRO A 176 -20.17 -0.96 20.72
C PRO A 176 -21.60 -1.14 20.20
N ASP A 177 -22.07 -2.37 20.14
CA ASP A 177 -23.41 -2.75 19.69
C ASP A 177 -23.92 -3.90 20.57
N PRO A 178 -25.24 -4.05 20.81
CA PRO A 178 -25.81 -5.19 21.56
C PRO A 178 -25.40 -6.55 20.98
N ALA A 179 -25.19 -6.66 19.67
CA ALA A 179 -24.71 -7.86 18.98
C ALA A 179 -23.18 -8.03 18.98
N GLY A 180 -22.45 -7.13 19.65
CA GLY A 180 -20.98 -7.12 19.71
C GLY A 180 -20.40 -5.77 19.34
N VAL A 181 -19.94 -5.58 18.11
CA VAL A 181 -19.32 -4.33 17.62
C VAL A 181 -19.92 -3.95 16.27
N CYS A 182 -20.35 -2.72 16.14
CA CYS A 182 -20.89 -2.18 14.89
C CYS A 182 -19.80 -1.41 14.12
N VAL A 183 -19.71 -1.70 12.83
CA VAL A 183 -18.84 -1.03 11.85
C VAL A 183 -19.74 -0.19 10.94
N SER A 184 -19.41 1.10 10.80
CA SER A 184 -20.10 2.03 9.89
C SER A 184 -19.36 2.09 8.57
N LEU A 185 -20.09 1.93 7.46
CA LEU A 185 -19.55 2.00 6.10
C LEU A 185 -19.80 3.38 5.48
N GLY A 186 -18.93 3.81 4.58
CA GLY A 186 -19.08 5.05 3.83
C GLY A 186 -20.32 5.10 2.94
N THR A 187 -20.91 3.93 2.62
CA THR A 187 -22.21 3.80 1.93
C THR A 187 -23.40 4.18 2.81
N GLY A 188 -23.19 4.41 4.11
CA GLY A 188 -24.25 4.62 5.10
C GLY A 188 -24.75 3.33 5.76
N GLN A 189 -24.38 2.15 5.26
CA GLN A 189 -24.73 0.89 5.86
C GLN A 189 -23.97 0.67 7.18
N ARG A 190 -24.61 -0.01 8.11
CA ARG A 190 -24.02 -0.46 9.38
C ARG A 190 -24.01 -1.99 9.42
N VAL A 191 -22.88 -2.55 9.79
CA VAL A 191 -22.68 -4.00 9.89
C VAL A 191 -22.19 -4.34 11.28
N ALA A 192 -22.93 -5.21 11.98
CA ALA A 192 -22.53 -5.71 13.29
C ALA A 192 -21.63 -6.95 13.17
N GLY A 193 -20.68 -7.12 14.09
CA GLY A 193 -19.87 -8.31 14.23
C GLY A 193 -19.82 -8.78 15.68
N SER A 194 -19.87 -10.10 15.91
CA SER A 194 -19.53 -10.65 17.23
C SER A 194 -18.08 -10.30 17.59
N ALA A 195 -17.22 -10.23 16.57
CA ALA A 195 -15.86 -9.70 16.66
C ALA A 195 -15.52 -8.84 15.43
N VAL A 196 -14.62 -7.88 15.62
CA VAL A 196 -14.04 -7.07 14.54
C VAL A 196 -12.52 -7.23 14.52
N LEU A 197 -11.96 -7.49 13.34
CA LEU A 197 -10.51 -7.50 13.13
C LEU A 197 -10.10 -6.25 12.34
N VAL A 198 -9.30 -5.40 12.95
CA VAL A 198 -8.63 -4.27 12.30
C VAL A 198 -7.35 -4.78 11.62
N ALA A 199 -7.33 -4.79 10.29
CA ALA A 199 -6.22 -5.26 9.46
C ALA A 199 -5.89 -4.25 8.35
N THR A 200 -6.13 -2.96 8.61
CA THR A 200 -6.03 -1.85 7.65
C THR A 200 -4.61 -1.53 7.20
N GLY A 201 -3.60 -2.12 7.85
CA GLY A 201 -2.21 -1.93 7.50
C GLY A 201 -1.71 -0.51 7.74
N SER A 202 -0.63 -0.17 7.05
CA SER A 202 -0.02 1.15 7.07
C SER A 202 0.41 1.56 5.67
N THR A 203 0.58 2.85 5.47
CA THR A 203 1.03 3.42 4.19
C THR A 203 2.44 3.95 4.38
N TYR A 204 3.33 3.66 3.45
CA TYR A 204 4.66 4.24 3.44
C TYR A 204 4.59 5.75 3.21
N ARG A 205 5.33 6.50 4.02
CA ARG A 205 5.48 7.93 3.81
C ARG A 205 6.19 8.19 2.51
N ARG A 206 5.67 9.16 1.77
CA ARG A 206 6.23 9.61 0.50
C ARG A 206 7.19 10.78 0.72
N LEU A 207 8.16 10.90 -0.18
CA LEU A 207 9.04 12.08 -0.22
C LEU A 207 8.26 13.34 -0.63
N GLY A 208 7.26 13.16 -1.51
CA GLY A 208 6.45 14.24 -2.04
C GLY A 208 7.24 15.12 -3.02
N VAL A 209 8.20 14.54 -3.73
CA VAL A 209 9.07 15.26 -4.67
C VAL A 209 8.74 14.91 -6.12
N PRO A 210 9.04 15.80 -7.08
CA PRO A 210 8.86 15.54 -8.51
C PRO A 210 9.54 14.24 -8.94
N GLY A 211 8.83 13.44 -9.74
CA GLY A 211 9.29 12.17 -10.30
C GLY A 211 9.13 10.95 -9.38
N GLU A 212 8.72 11.12 -8.11
CA GLU A 212 8.55 9.98 -7.20
C GLU A 212 7.47 9.02 -7.69
N ASP A 213 6.28 9.54 -8.00
CA ASP A 213 5.12 8.70 -8.34
C ASP A 213 5.34 7.87 -9.61
N ASP A 214 6.09 8.40 -10.58
CA ASP A 214 6.38 7.72 -11.85
C ASP A 214 7.42 6.59 -11.70
N LEU A 215 8.20 6.62 -10.62
CA LEU A 215 9.33 5.71 -10.39
C LEU A 215 9.07 4.67 -9.29
N ILE A 216 7.92 4.70 -8.64
CA ILE A 216 7.56 3.69 -7.64
C ILE A 216 7.44 2.32 -8.29
N GLY A 217 8.19 1.35 -7.76
CA GLY A 217 8.33 0.02 -8.36
C GLY A 217 9.30 -0.04 -9.54
N ALA A 218 9.72 1.11 -10.07
CA ALA A 218 10.60 1.25 -11.23
C ALA A 218 11.97 1.88 -10.87
N GLY A 219 12.40 1.70 -9.62
CA GLY A 219 13.66 2.21 -9.08
C GLY A 219 13.49 3.03 -7.81
N VAL A 220 12.25 3.32 -7.38
CA VAL A 220 11.92 3.83 -6.04
C VAL A 220 11.14 2.77 -5.28
N HIS A 221 11.66 2.31 -4.16
CA HIS A 221 11.19 1.17 -3.40
C HIS A 221 11.00 1.49 -1.92
N PHE A 222 10.20 0.69 -1.22
CA PHE A 222 9.89 0.84 0.21
C PHE A 222 10.18 -0.42 1.03
N CYS A 223 10.75 -1.46 0.41
CA CYS A 223 11.05 -2.74 1.06
C CYS A 223 12.38 -3.29 0.53
N ALA A 224 13.45 -3.27 1.33
CA ALA A 224 14.75 -3.78 0.90
C ALA A 224 14.75 -5.30 0.72
N THR A 225 14.04 -6.03 1.59
CA THR A 225 13.95 -7.50 1.51
C THR A 225 13.16 -7.98 0.30
N CYS A 226 12.21 -7.17 -0.19
CA CYS A 226 11.41 -7.48 -1.38
C CYS A 226 12.17 -7.16 -2.67
N ASP A 227 12.75 -5.95 -2.73
CA ASP A 227 13.23 -5.35 -3.98
C ASP A 227 14.76 -5.38 -4.11
N GLY A 228 15.50 -5.46 -2.99
CA GLY A 228 16.97 -5.50 -2.96
C GLY A 228 17.57 -6.61 -3.83
N PRO A 229 17.05 -7.85 -3.81
CA PRO A 229 17.56 -8.94 -4.65
C PRO A 229 17.61 -8.66 -6.15
N PHE A 230 16.74 -7.78 -6.68
CA PHE A 230 16.74 -7.39 -8.10
C PHE A 230 17.95 -6.54 -8.51
N TYR A 231 18.63 -5.96 -7.53
CA TYR A 231 19.80 -5.08 -7.74
C TYR A 231 21.13 -5.78 -7.44
N ARG A 232 21.15 -7.12 -7.45
CA ARG A 232 22.37 -7.90 -7.21
C ARG A 232 23.46 -7.55 -8.23
N GLY A 233 24.61 -7.09 -7.72
CA GLY A 233 25.76 -6.64 -8.52
C GLY A 233 25.68 -5.17 -8.92
N ALA A 234 24.77 -4.39 -8.36
CA ALA A 234 24.72 -2.94 -8.57
C ALA A 234 25.97 -2.26 -7.96
N ASP A 235 26.45 -1.20 -8.60
CA ASP A 235 27.53 -0.40 -8.05
C ASP A 235 27.11 0.38 -6.80
N GLU A 236 25.93 0.99 -6.84
CA GLU A 236 25.42 1.81 -5.74
C GLU A 236 23.90 1.72 -5.61
N LEU A 237 23.42 1.52 -4.37
CA LEU A 237 22.03 1.71 -3.98
C LEU A 237 21.91 2.89 -3.01
N MET A 238 20.77 3.60 -3.05
CA MET A 238 20.51 4.71 -2.15
C MET A 238 19.47 4.32 -1.12
N VAL A 239 19.70 4.71 0.13
CA VAL A 239 18.76 4.63 1.24
C VAL A 239 18.40 6.05 1.66
N ILE A 240 17.10 6.36 1.70
CA ILE A 240 16.57 7.66 2.11
C ILE A 240 15.91 7.51 3.46
N GLY A 241 16.54 8.06 4.50
CA GLY A 241 16.12 7.96 5.89
C GLY A 241 17.30 7.87 6.85
N GLY A 242 17.08 8.17 8.13
CA GLY A 242 18.16 8.18 9.16
C GLY A 242 17.78 7.42 10.44
N GLY A 243 16.63 6.74 10.47
CA GLY A 243 16.17 5.92 11.60
C GLY A 243 16.69 4.49 11.56
N ASN A 244 16.32 3.70 12.59
CA ASN A 244 16.72 2.28 12.67
C ASN A 244 16.37 1.52 11.40
N SER A 245 15.13 1.62 10.93
CA SER A 245 14.69 0.92 9.71
C SER A 245 15.56 1.25 8.51
N ALA A 246 15.90 2.54 8.29
CA ALA A 246 16.72 2.94 7.16
C ALA A 246 18.13 2.33 7.21
N LEU A 247 18.76 2.34 8.39
CA LEU A 247 20.12 1.83 8.51
C LEU A 247 20.18 0.30 8.57
N GLU A 248 19.22 -0.36 9.19
CA GLU A 248 19.13 -1.83 9.23
C GLU A 248 18.84 -2.41 7.84
N GLU A 249 17.90 -1.81 7.10
CA GLU A 249 17.60 -2.17 5.72
C GLU A 249 18.80 -1.81 4.80
N GLY A 250 19.49 -0.71 5.08
CA GLY A 250 20.74 -0.35 4.39
C GLY A 250 21.82 -1.41 4.57
N LEU A 251 22.03 -1.93 5.79
CA LEU A 251 22.95 -3.04 6.05
C LEU A 251 22.55 -4.31 5.30
N PHE A 252 21.25 -4.56 5.14
CA PHE A 252 20.79 -5.68 4.32
C PHE A 252 21.09 -5.48 2.83
N LEU A 253 20.99 -4.26 2.32
CA LEU A 253 21.24 -3.92 0.92
C LEU A 253 22.71 -4.08 0.50
N THR A 254 23.69 -4.09 1.44
CA THR A 254 25.11 -4.35 1.11
C THR A 254 25.34 -5.75 0.53
N GLN A 255 24.39 -6.67 0.69
CA GLN A 255 24.43 -8.00 0.08
C GLN A 255 24.22 -7.96 -1.46
N PHE A 256 23.69 -6.85 -1.97
CA PHE A 256 23.28 -6.71 -3.37
C PHE A 256 24.06 -5.64 -4.13
N ALA A 257 24.66 -4.68 -3.45
CA ALA A 257 25.42 -3.60 -4.07
C ALA A 257 26.78 -3.42 -3.43
N THR A 258 27.73 -2.90 -4.20
CA THR A 258 29.09 -2.59 -3.72
C THR A 258 29.08 -1.42 -2.74
N ARG A 259 28.15 -0.47 -2.91
CA ARG A 259 28.03 0.72 -2.07
C ARG A 259 26.54 0.96 -1.71
N VAL A 260 26.33 1.44 -0.50
CA VAL A 260 25.04 1.94 -0.04
C VAL A 260 25.19 3.39 0.40
N ARG A 261 24.49 4.28 -0.27
CA ARG A 261 24.47 5.71 0.05
C ARG A 261 23.26 6.05 0.90
N VAL A 262 23.48 6.52 2.12
CA VAL A 262 22.43 6.97 3.02
C VAL A 262 22.25 8.47 2.89
N VAL A 263 21.02 8.92 2.64
CA VAL A 263 20.63 10.33 2.61
C VAL A 263 19.63 10.59 3.76
N ALA A 264 20.02 11.42 4.72
CA ALA A 264 19.22 11.74 5.91
C ALA A 264 19.03 13.27 6.03
N ARG A 265 17.77 13.70 6.23
CA ARG A 265 17.39 15.12 6.37
C ARG A 265 17.99 15.82 7.60
N GLY A 266 18.47 15.08 8.57
CA GLY A 266 19.11 15.55 9.78
C GLY A 266 20.18 14.58 10.22
N GLU A 267 20.46 14.57 11.54
CA GLU A 267 21.33 13.56 12.13
C GLU A 267 20.69 12.18 12.11
N LEU A 268 21.53 11.13 12.17
CA LEU A 268 21.05 9.75 12.23
C LEU A 268 20.39 9.51 13.60
N SER A 269 19.11 9.19 13.59
CA SER A 269 18.29 8.91 14.78
C SER A 269 18.23 7.44 15.16
N ALA A 270 18.93 6.56 14.45
CA ALA A 270 19.06 5.14 14.76
C ALA A 270 19.79 4.91 16.07
N SER A 271 19.63 3.72 16.66
CA SER A 271 20.36 3.31 17.87
C SER A 271 21.88 3.39 17.64
N LYS A 272 22.63 3.64 18.72
CA LYS A 272 24.10 3.74 18.63
C LYS A 272 24.72 2.50 17.97
N LEU A 273 24.25 1.30 18.33
CA LEU A 273 24.76 0.06 17.77
C LEU A 273 24.64 -0.02 16.24
N VAL A 274 23.50 0.43 15.70
CA VAL A 274 23.25 0.40 14.25
C VAL A 274 24.05 1.51 13.54
N ARG A 275 24.10 2.71 14.15
CA ARG A 275 24.92 3.81 13.61
C ARG A 275 26.40 3.44 13.55
N ASP A 276 26.94 2.88 14.64
CA ASP A 276 28.36 2.49 14.70
C ASP A 276 28.69 1.45 13.60
N LYS A 277 27.78 0.52 13.31
CA LYS A 277 27.97 -0.44 12.19
C LYS A 277 28.04 0.25 10.84
N VAL A 278 27.11 1.16 10.55
CA VAL A 278 27.07 1.88 9.26
C VAL A 278 28.23 2.85 9.10
N GLU A 279 28.63 3.55 10.17
CA GLU A 279 29.70 4.54 10.13
C GLU A 279 31.12 3.92 9.99
N HIS A 280 31.29 2.68 10.40
CA HIS A 280 32.57 1.95 10.27
C HIS A 280 32.61 0.98 9.08
N ASP A 281 31.53 0.82 8.35
CA ASP A 281 31.48 -0.05 7.19
C ASP A 281 31.86 0.75 5.92
N PRO A 282 32.96 0.38 5.22
CA PRO A 282 33.42 1.09 4.03
C PRO A 282 32.46 1.04 2.85
N ALA A 283 31.48 0.13 2.87
CA ALA A 283 30.41 0.07 1.86
C ALA A 283 29.46 1.28 1.96
N PHE A 284 29.45 1.99 3.09
CA PHE A 284 28.51 3.11 3.29
C PHE A 284 29.13 4.48 2.99
N THR A 285 28.28 5.31 2.38
CA THR A 285 28.50 6.78 2.31
C THR A 285 27.28 7.46 2.92
N VAL A 286 27.49 8.29 3.96
CA VAL A 286 26.39 8.92 4.71
C VAL A 286 26.36 10.42 4.46
N HIS A 287 25.25 10.91 3.88
CA HIS A 287 24.93 12.32 3.71
C HIS A 287 23.92 12.75 4.79
N ARG A 288 24.39 13.45 5.80
CA ARG A 288 23.54 14.08 6.84
C ARG A 288 23.08 15.44 6.37
N ASN A 289 22.04 15.97 7.01
CA ASN A 289 21.46 17.27 6.69
C ASN A 289 21.18 17.47 5.21
N THR A 290 20.84 16.36 4.52
CA THR A 290 20.65 16.30 3.07
C THR A 290 19.22 15.84 2.77
N GLU A 291 18.56 16.52 1.86
CA GLU A 291 17.20 16.15 1.43
C GLU A 291 17.17 15.80 -0.06
N VAL A 292 16.26 14.94 -0.45
CA VAL A 292 15.96 14.67 -1.87
C VAL A 292 15.08 15.79 -2.40
N VAL A 293 15.42 16.34 -3.55
CA VAL A 293 14.70 17.44 -4.22
C VAL A 293 13.86 16.93 -5.38
N SER A 294 14.39 16.00 -6.16
CA SER A 294 13.68 15.38 -7.28
C SER A 294 14.29 14.05 -7.67
N LEU A 295 13.50 13.27 -8.39
CA LEU A 295 13.87 11.98 -8.96
C LEU A 295 13.64 12.06 -10.47
N ALA A 296 14.58 11.53 -11.25
CA ALA A 296 14.46 11.46 -12.70
C ALA A 296 14.62 10.03 -13.19
N GLY A 297 13.83 9.66 -14.20
CA GLY A 297 13.87 8.33 -14.80
C GLY A 297 13.71 8.38 -16.31
N THR A 298 14.18 7.33 -16.96
CA THR A 298 14.01 7.14 -18.41
C THR A 298 13.67 5.68 -18.68
N GLY A 299 12.68 5.44 -19.53
CA GLY A 299 12.26 4.08 -19.89
C GLY A 299 11.78 3.25 -18.68
N GLY A 300 11.11 3.89 -17.71
CA GLY A 300 10.63 3.23 -16.50
C GLY A 300 11.73 2.81 -15.52
N ARG A 301 12.89 3.49 -15.51
CA ARG A 301 13.98 3.22 -14.58
C ARG A 301 14.50 4.50 -13.97
N LEU A 302 14.88 4.47 -12.69
CA LEU A 302 15.58 5.57 -12.03
C LEU A 302 16.92 5.82 -12.71
N THR A 303 17.20 7.07 -13.04
CA THR A 303 18.49 7.47 -13.67
C THR A 303 19.23 8.52 -12.87
N ALA A 304 18.52 9.35 -12.10
CA ALA A 304 19.14 10.38 -11.28
C ALA A 304 18.30 10.73 -10.05
N VAL A 305 18.99 11.11 -8.99
CA VAL A 305 18.41 11.67 -7.76
C VAL A 305 19.10 12.99 -7.47
N VAL A 306 18.35 14.09 -7.44
CA VAL A 306 18.88 15.39 -7.04
C VAL A 306 18.72 15.52 -5.53
N VAL A 307 19.81 15.75 -4.84
CA VAL A 307 19.85 15.99 -3.41
C VAL A 307 20.35 17.39 -3.12
N ARG A 308 19.93 17.98 -1.98
CA ARG A 308 20.33 19.30 -1.52
C ARG A 308 20.88 19.23 -0.11
N ASP A 309 22.06 19.75 0.12
CA ASP A 309 22.56 20.03 1.45
C ASP A 309 21.73 21.17 2.09
N ARG A 310 21.09 20.91 3.21
CA ARG A 310 20.16 21.85 3.85
C ARG A 310 20.85 23.02 4.56
N ALA A 311 22.16 22.88 4.86
CA ALA A 311 22.92 23.93 5.48
C ALA A 311 23.47 24.94 4.47
N THR A 312 23.94 24.45 3.31
CA THR A 312 24.55 25.27 2.27
C THR A 312 23.62 25.64 1.13
N GLY A 313 22.56 24.87 0.94
CA GLY A 313 21.67 24.96 -0.22
C GLY A 313 22.26 24.37 -1.51
N GLN A 314 23.46 23.79 -1.46
CA GLN A 314 24.12 23.21 -2.63
C GLN A 314 23.40 21.93 -3.09
N GLU A 315 23.13 21.85 -4.38
CA GLU A 315 22.53 20.66 -5.01
C GLU A 315 23.61 19.78 -5.65
N GLN A 316 23.37 18.47 -5.60
CA GLN A 316 24.16 17.45 -6.24
C GLN A 316 23.25 16.43 -6.92
N THR A 317 23.62 16.01 -8.13
CA THR A 317 22.97 14.90 -8.83
C THR A 317 23.72 13.60 -8.58
N LEU A 318 23.00 12.58 -8.15
CA LEU A 318 23.51 11.24 -7.85
C LEU A 318 22.85 10.24 -8.79
N HIS A 319 23.53 9.12 -9.09
CA HIS A 319 23.08 8.12 -10.06
C HIS A 319 23.04 6.70 -9.46
N PRO A 320 22.27 6.45 -8.39
CA PRO A 320 22.12 5.11 -7.85
C PRO A 320 21.28 4.23 -8.78
N ALA A 321 21.49 2.92 -8.73
CA ALA A 321 20.67 1.96 -9.48
C ALA A 321 19.21 1.95 -8.98
N ALA A 322 19.00 2.20 -7.67
CA ALA A 322 17.68 2.36 -7.06
C ALA A 322 17.76 3.21 -5.79
N ALA A 323 16.62 3.77 -5.38
CA ALA A 323 16.41 4.50 -4.13
C ALA A 323 15.38 3.79 -3.25
N PHE A 324 15.75 3.47 -2.02
CA PHE A 324 14.91 2.84 -1.01
C PHE A 324 14.50 3.87 0.04
N VAL A 325 13.20 4.11 0.18
CA VAL A 325 12.64 5.18 1.00
C VAL A 325 12.16 4.63 2.34
N PHE A 326 12.87 4.97 3.43
CA PHE A 326 12.59 4.52 4.80
C PHE A 326 12.42 5.71 5.75
N ILE A 327 11.43 6.57 5.45
CA ILE A 327 11.12 7.77 6.23
C ILE A 327 9.92 7.59 7.16
N GLY A 328 9.48 6.35 7.35
CA GLY A 328 8.42 5.95 8.25
C GLY A 328 7.15 5.45 7.58
N LEU A 329 6.22 5.02 8.41
CA LEU A 329 4.91 4.51 8.04
C LEU A 329 3.84 5.33 8.76
N ASP A 330 2.71 5.54 8.09
CA ASP A 330 1.50 6.09 8.68
C ASP A 330 0.46 4.96 8.79
N PRO A 331 0.07 4.56 10.01
CA PRO A 331 -0.95 3.53 10.17
C PRO A 331 -2.32 4.02 9.69
N ASN A 332 -3.07 3.15 9.04
CA ASN A 332 -4.41 3.47 8.52
C ASN A 332 -5.46 3.34 9.63
N THR A 333 -5.39 4.21 10.64
CA THR A 333 -6.17 4.14 11.89
C THR A 333 -7.05 5.37 12.15
N ALA A 334 -7.00 6.40 11.31
CA ALA A 334 -7.76 7.64 11.51
C ALA A 334 -9.27 7.41 11.66
N TRP A 335 -9.83 6.43 10.95
CA TRP A 335 -11.24 6.06 11.00
C TRP A 335 -11.70 5.50 12.36
N LEU A 336 -10.76 5.03 13.20
CA LEU A 336 -11.06 4.50 14.54
C LEU A 336 -11.56 5.58 15.51
N GLY A 337 -11.27 6.86 15.26
CA GLY A 337 -11.86 7.99 16.00
C GLY A 337 -11.68 7.95 17.52
N GLY A 338 -10.64 7.28 18.02
CA GLY A 338 -10.40 7.11 19.46
C GLY A 338 -11.11 5.90 20.10
N ALA A 339 -11.77 5.04 19.32
CA ALA A 339 -12.45 3.85 19.82
C ALA A 339 -11.50 2.84 20.48
N VAL A 340 -10.23 2.82 20.07
CA VAL A 340 -9.20 1.94 20.63
C VAL A 340 -7.95 2.74 20.98
N GLU A 341 -7.15 2.22 21.91
CA GLU A 341 -5.88 2.85 22.28
C GLU A 341 -4.86 2.75 21.14
N LEU A 342 -4.26 3.90 20.81
CA LEU A 342 -3.16 4.00 19.86
C LEU A 342 -1.85 4.32 20.61
N ASP A 343 -0.72 3.99 19.98
CA ASP A 343 0.57 4.48 20.44
C ASP A 343 0.83 5.92 19.95
N ARG A 344 1.97 6.48 20.29
CA ARG A 344 2.35 7.86 19.92
C ARG A 344 2.51 8.07 18.39
N TRP A 345 2.60 7.01 17.63
CA TRP A 345 2.71 7.05 16.17
C TRP A 345 1.42 6.68 15.45
N GLY A 346 0.34 6.38 16.22
CA GLY A 346 -0.97 6.03 15.67
C GLY A 346 -1.21 4.55 15.43
N PHE A 347 -0.29 3.65 15.80
CA PHE A 347 -0.51 2.20 15.71
C PHE A 347 -1.43 1.70 16.81
N VAL A 348 -2.28 0.72 16.50
CA VAL A 348 -3.20 0.11 17.47
C VAL A 348 -2.41 -0.72 18.47
N ARG A 349 -2.59 -0.42 19.77
CA ARG A 349 -2.00 -1.20 20.85
C ARG A 349 -2.76 -2.50 21.07
N THR A 350 -2.03 -3.61 21.03
CA THR A 350 -2.59 -4.94 21.28
C THR A 350 -1.89 -5.63 22.45
N ASP A 351 -2.56 -6.60 23.03
CA ASP A 351 -1.94 -7.56 23.95
C ASP A 351 -1.27 -8.72 23.18
N GLY A 352 -0.82 -9.76 23.90
CA GLY A 352 -0.20 -10.96 23.30
C GLY A 352 -1.17 -11.86 22.51
N LEU A 353 -2.48 -11.57 22.54
CA LEU A 353 -3.55 -12.29 21.84
C LEU A 353 -4.22 -11.41 20.77
N PHE A 354 -3.58 -10.31 20.37
CA PHE A 354 -4.08 -9.34 19.40
C PHE A 354 -5.33 -8.56 19.83
N ALA A 355 -5.79 -8.68 21.09
CA ALA A 355 -6.92 -7.91 21.60
C ALA A 355 -6.52 -6.44 21.80
N THR A 356 -7.43 -5.54 21.43
CA THR A 356 -7.28 -4.08 21.63
C THR A 356 -7.84 -3.65 23.00
N SER A 357 -7.91 -2.36 23.25
CA SER A 357 -8.56 -1.79 24.45
C SER A 357 -10.09 -1.91 24.41
N MET A 358 -10.69 -2.15 23.25
CA MET A 358 -12.12 -2.31 23.07
C MET A 358 -12.49 -3.81 23.03
N PRO A 359 -13.37 -4.31 23.93
CA PRO A 359 -13.82 -5.70 23.90
C PRO A 359 -14.42 -6.07 22.55
N GLY A 360 -14.08 -7.29 22.05
CA GLY A 360 -14.56 -7.77 20.75
C GLY A 360 -13.79 -7.19 19.55
N VAL A 361 -12.83 -6.29 19.77
CA VAL A 361 -11.99 -5.72 18.71
C VAL A 361 -10.57 -6.22 18.81
N TYR A 362 -10.10 -6.80 17.72
CA TYR A 362 -8.74 -7.31 17.54
C TYR A 362 -8.00 -6.52 16.48
N CYS A 363 -6.67 -6.55 16.51
CA CYS A 363 -5.86 -5.90 15.46
C CYS A 363 -4.66 -6.78 15.08
N ALA A 364 -4.43 -6.94 13.77
CA ALA A 364 -3.32 -7.71 13.25
C ALA A 364 -2.71 -7.06 11.99
N GLY A 365 -1.49 -7.52 11.63
CA GLY A 365 -0.76 -6.99 10.47
C GLY A 365 -0.06 -5.67 10.77
N GLY A 366 0.19 -4.88 9.72
CA GLY A 366 0.97 -3.64 9.79
C GLY A 366 0.31 -2.46 10.54
N THR A 367 -0.89 -2.65 11.09
CA THR A 367 -1.60 -1.67 11.92
C THR A 367 -1.32 -1.88 13.41
N ALA A 368 -0.94 -3.11 13.81
CA ALA A 368 -0.82 -3.51 15.20
C ALA A 368 0.59 -3.26 15.77
N VAL A 369 0.65 -2.85 17.02
CA VAL A 369 1.87 -2.84 17.85
C VAL A 369 1.61 -3.53 19.18
N SER A 370 2.46 -4.50 19.55
CA SER A 370 2.34 -5.18 20.83
C SER A 370 2.69 -4.24 22.00
N ARG A 371 1.91 -4.29 23.07
CA ARG A 371 2.26 -3.59 24.31
C ARG A 371 3.61 -4.08 24.84
N PRO A 372 4.48 -3.18 25.39
CA PRO A 372 5.70 -3.60 26.05
C PRO A 372 5.37 -4.62 27.15
N GLY A 373 6.00 -5.79 27.12
CA GLY A 373 5.76 -6.87 28.11
C GLY A 373 4.71 -7.90 27.72
N ALA A 374 4.00 -7.75 26.60
CA ALA A 374 3.11 -8.79 26.08
C ALA A 374 3.94 -10.05 25.74
N ARG A 375 3.67 -11.15 26.47
CA ARG A 375 4.33 -12.46 26.24
C ARG A 375 3.43 -13.32 25.35
N TRP A 376 3.97 -13.90 24.30
CA TRP A 376 3.32 -15.00 23.61
C TRP A 376 3.17 -16.19 24.56
N PRO A 377 1.97 -16.74 24.73
CA PRO A 377 1.84 -18.00 25.46
C PRO A 377 2.55 -19.10 24.66
N GLY A 378 3.73 -19.53 25.10
CA GLY A 378 4.40 -20.69 24.59
C GLY A 378 5.86 -20.59 24.12
N ARG A 379 6.50 -19.41 24.10
CA ARG A 379 7.97 -19.32 23.88
C ARG A 379 8.61 -18.14 24.62
N PRO A 380 9.63 -18.39 25.44
CA PRO A 380 10.48 -17.31 25.97
C PRO A 380 11.40 -16.79 24.85
N GLY A 381 11.34 -15.49 24.56
CA GLY A 381 12.45 -14.77 23.95
C GLY A 381 12.45 -14.53 22.45
N ARG A 382 11.31 -14.63 21.72
CA ARG A 382 11.25 -14.14 20.34
C ARG A 382 10.04 -13.21 20.15
N THR A 383 10.32 -11.94 19.93
CA THR A 383 9.36 -10.95 19.41
C THR A 383 8.96 -11.35 17.99
N CYS A 384 7.67 -11.22 17.65
CA CYS A 384 7.26 -11.29 16.25
C CYS A 384 8.10 -10.32 15.42
N TRP A 385 8.75 -10.86 14.42
CA TRP A 385 9.60 -10.14 13.51
C TRP A 385 8.74 -9.18 12.66
N TYR A 386 8.79 -7.90 13.00
CA TYR A 386 8.50 -6.81 12.08
C TYR A 386 9.76 -5.94 12.08
N PRO A 387 10.47 -5.82 10.94
CA PRO A 387 11.63 -4.93 10.88
C PRO A 387 11.11 -3.49 10.95
N GLY A 388 11.32 -2.81 12.06
CA GLY A 388 11.03 -1.41 12.04
C GLY A 388 10.71 -0.66 13.32
N HIS A 389 10.78 -1.23 14.49
CA HIS A 389 10.71 -0.42 15.73
C HIS A 389 11.72 -0.92 16.74
N GLY A 390 12.98 -0.48 16.55
CA GLY A 390 14.02 -0.56 17.56
C GLY A 390 13.56 0.18 18.81
N ARG A 391 13.64 -0.49 19.94
CA ARG A 391 13.50 0.10 21.25
C ARG A 391 14.68 1.05 21.49
N SER A 392 14.38 2.27 21.94
CA SER A 392 15.33 3.15 22.60
C SER A 392 15.83 2.53 23.90
#